data_ad452ead568771c83ceef63a7f99fd34
#
_entry.id   ad452ead568771c83ceef63a7f99fd34
#
_cell.length_a   1.000
_cell.length_b   1.000
_cell.length_c   1.000
_cell.angle_alpha   90.00
_cell.angle_beta   90.00
_cell.angle_gamma   90.00
#
_symmetry.space_group_name_H-M   'P 1'
#
loop_
_entity.id
_entity.type
_entity.pdbx_description
1 polymer ?
#
loop_
_entity_poly.entity_id
_entity_poly.type
_entity_poly.pdbx_seq_one_letter_code
_entity_poly.pdbx_strand_id
1 'polypeptide(L)'
;MTLTSKPLAVIVLVMLFGGIFFSSAMGWWVTESTKEPVTFTEGEFAGQANPADIRGSYTFGDIANSFEVAPEVLAQAFGITEGDPSGFAVNELEAMYLESGYEIGTASVRLFVAHYTGLPFDTTDQEIIMPKSATDILLAKGNLSPEQIAYLEKYTVIVDTPVPAEQPVAE
;
A
#
# COMPACT_ATOMS: atom_id res chain seq x y z
N MET A 1 30.01 15.87 44.67
CA MET A 1 30.83 15.90 43.44
C MET A 1 30.06 16.72 42.38
N THR A 2 30.51 17.92 42.06
CA THR A 2 29.91 18.75 41.00
C THR A 2 30.59 18.37 39.69
N LEU A 3 29.85 17.63 38.83
CA LEU A 3 30.33 17.40 37.48
C LEU A 3 30.34 18.76 36.72
N THR A 4 31.52 19.14 36.27
CA THR A 4 31.66 20.27 35.34
C THR A 4 30.93 19.98 34.04
N SER A 5 30.34 21.00 33.40
CA SER A 5 29.49 20.84 32.20
C SER A 5 30.11 20.07 31.05
N LYS A 6 31.43 20.12 30.90
CA LYS A 6 32.16 19.42 29.83
C LYS A 6 32.15 17.90 29.99
N PRO A 7 32.53 17.27 31.15
CA PRO A 7 32.42 15.82 31.28
C PRO A 7 30.97 15.33 31.30
N LEU A 8 30.02 16.12 31.80
CA LEU A 8 28.60 15.76 31.72
C LEU A 8 28.12 15.65 30.26
N ALA A 9 28.48 16.63 29.42
CA ALA A 9 28.14 16.61 28.00
C ALA A 9 28.72 15.39 27.28
N VAL A 10 29.96 15.03 27.58
CA VAL A 10 30.60 13.81 27.00
C VAL A 10 29.89 12.54 27.44
N ILE A 11 29.50 12.42 28.70
CA ILE A 11 28.77 11.25 29.21
C ILE A 11 27.40 11.10 28.51
N VAL A 12 26.66 12.21 28.37
CA VAL A 12 25.37 12.22 27.68
C VAL A 12 25.53 11.82 26.21
N LEU A 13 26.56 12.34 25.55
CA LEU A 13 26.84 12.03 24.15
C LEU A 13 27.22 10.55 23.95
N VAL A 14 28.06 10.00 24.83
CA VAL A 14 28.44 8.58 24.81
C VAL A 14 27.23 7.67 25.10
N MET A 15 26.36 8.04 26.04
CA MET A 15 25.14 7.27 26.32
C MET A 15 24.17 7.27 25.13
N LEU A 16 23.96 8.44 24.51
CA LEU A 16 23.06 8.56 23.35
C LEU A 16 23.58 7.79 22.14
N PHE A 17 24.79 8.10 21.71
CA PHE A 17 25.35 7.49 20.50
C PHE A 17 25.80 6.03 20.74
N GLY A 18 26.29 5.72 21.93
CA GLY A 18 26.64 4.35 22.32
C GLY A 18 25.41 3.45 22.40
N GLY A 19 24.29 3.97 22.93
CA GLY A 19 23.01 3.24 22.95
C GLY A 19 22.47 2.98 21.55
N ILE A 20 22.51 3.96 20.66
CA ILE A 20 22.09 3.81 19.26
C ILE A 20 22.99 2.80 18.55
N PHE A 21 24.31 2.94 18.68
CA PHE A 21 25.26 2.04 18.04
C PHE A 21 25.11 0.59 18.55
N PHE A 22 24.94 0.42 19.86
CA PHE A 22 24.75 -0.90 20.47
C PHE A 22 23.43 -1.54 20.01
N SER A 23 22.33 -0.77 19.99
CA SER A 23 21.03 -1.24 19.52
C SER A 23 21.07 -1.63 18.03
N SER A 24 21.77 -0.85 17.21
CA SER A 24 21.97 -1.15 15.79
C SER A 24 22.84 -2.39 15.57
N ALA A 25 23.93 -2.54 16.35
CA ALA A 25 24.82 -3.70 16.25
C ALA A 25 24.15 -5.01 16.71
N MET A 26 23.20 -4.92 17.63
CA MET A 26 22.40 -6.06 18.10
C MET A 26 21.18 -6.37 17.25
N GLY A 27 20.95 -5.61 16.17
CA GLY A 27 19.78 -5.77 15.29
C GLY A 27 18.44 -5.41 15.95
N TRP A 28 18.45 -4.71 17.08
CA TRP A 28 17.23 -4.26 17.75
C TRP A 28 16.64 -2.99 17.10
N TRP A 29 17.45 -2.27 16.36
CA TRP A 29 17.01 -1.10 15.63
C TRP A 29 16.64 -1.52 14.21
N VAL A 30 15.40 -1.95 14.02
CA VAL A 30 14.84 -2.21 12.71
C VAL A 30 14.21 -0.91 12.21
N THR A 31 14.89 -0.22 11.31
CA THR A 31 14.37 0.98 10.64
C THR A 31 13.67 0.66 9.33
N GLU A 32 13.83 -0.57 8.83
CA GLU A 32 13.14 -1.03 7.63
C GLU A 32 11.82 -1.65 8.03
N SER A 33 10.73 -1.09 7.53
CA SER A 33 9.43 -1.74 7.58
C SER A 33 9.50 -2.97 6.68
N THR A 34 9.33 -4.17 7.23
CA THR A 34 9.13 -5.36 6.41
C THR A 34 7.88 -5.12 5.56
N LYS A 35 8.04 -5.21 4.24
CA LYS A 35 6.92 -5.06 3.30
C LYS A 35 6.14 -6.38 3.16
N GLU A 36 5.95 -7.05 4.30
CA GLU A 36 5.14 -8.24 4.42
C GLU A 36 3.87 -7.89 5.18
N PRO A 37 2.69 -8.08 4.59
CA PRO A 37 1.42 -7.82 5.26
C PRO A 37 1.22 -8.82 6.41
N VAL A 38 0.54 -8.36 7.46
CA VAL A 38 0.09 -9.24 8.54
C VAL A 38 -0.81 -10.33 7.96
N THR A 39 -0.67 -11.56 8.46
CA THR A 39 -1.51 -12.67 8.05
C THR A 39 -2.76 -12.80 8.92
N PHE A 40 -3.82 -13.38 8.37
CA PHE A 40 -4.97 -13.78 9.17
C PHE A 40 -4.54 -14.83 10.21
N THR A 41 -4.94 -14.64 11.46
CA THR A 41 -4.56 -15.53 12.57
C THR A 41 -5.56 -16.65 12.82
N GLU A 42 -6.80 -16.49 12.37
CA GLU A 42 -7.91 -17.40 12.63
C GLU A 42 -8.81 -17.57 11.40
N GLY A 43 -9.62 -18.64 11.40
CA GLY A 43 -10.61 -18.90 10.37
C GLY A 43 -10.04 -19.60 9.13
N GLU A 44 -10.84 -19.62 8.05
CA GLU A 44 -10.54 -20.30 6.79
C GLU A 44 -9.29 -19.73 6.10
N PHE A 45 -9.01 -18.45 6.30
CA PHE A 45 -7.90 -17.73 5.66
C PHE A 45 -6.64 -17.65 6.54
N ALA A 46 -6.58 -18.39 7.66
CA ALA A 46 -5.43 -18.38 8.57
C ALA A 46 -4.12 -18.66 7.82
N GLY A 47 -3.11 -17.81 8.06
CA GLY A 47 -1.80 -17.86 7.39
C GLY A 47 -1.73 -17.15 6.04
N GLN A 48 -2.85 -16.73 5.46
CA GLN A 48 -2.86 -15.91 4.24
C GLN A 48 -2.65 -14.44 4.58
N ALA A 49 -2.00 -13.69 3.69
CA ALA A 49 -1.78 -12.27 3.84
C ALA A 49 -3.11 -11.49 3.87
N ASN A 50 -3.23 -10.51 4.77
CA ASN A 50 -4.43 -9.71 4.91
C ASN A 50 -4.36 -8.45 4.02
N PRO A 51 -5.24 -8.30 3.02
CA PRO A 51 -5.24 -7.14 2.14
C PRO A 51 -5.43 -5.80 2.89
N ALA A 52 -6.08 -5.81 4.05
CA ALA A 52 -6.27 -4.61 4.86
C ALA A 52 -4.95 -4.03 5.40
N ASP A 53 -3.87 -4.82 5.46
CA ASP A 53 -2.55 -4.35 5.89
C ASP A 53 -1.66 -3.83 4.74
N ILE A 54 -2.14 -3.83 3.51
CA ILE A 54 -1.43 -3.17 2.40
C ILE A 54 -1.26 -1.69 2.75
N ARG A 55 -0.02 -1.19 2.67
CA ARG A 55 0.34 0.19 3.00
C ARG A 55 0.67 0.98 1.74
N GLY A 56 0.53 2.29 1.80
CA GLY A 56 0.88 3.17 0.69
C GLY A 56 2.34 3.05 0.21
N SER A 57 3.25 2.63 1.10
CA SER A 57 4.66 2.39 0.78
C SER A 57 4.94 1.07 0.05
N TYR A 58 3.95 0.18 -0.09
CA TYR A 58 4.12 -1.04 -0.86
C TYR A 58 4.13 -0.72 -2.36
N THR A 59 4.98 -1.43 -3.09
CA THR A 59 4.94 -1.42 -4.55
C THR A 59 4.01 -2.51 -5.08
N PHE A 60 3.64 -2.43 -6.35
CA PHE A 60 2.88 -3.50 -6.98
C PHE A 60 3.66 -4.81 -7.01
N GLY A 61 5.01 -4.76 -7.04
CA GLY A 61 5.87 -5.93 -6.87
C GLY A 61 5.77 -6.54 -5.46
N ASP A 62 5.70 -5.72 -4.41
CA ASP A 62 5.50 -6.20 -3.04
C ASP A 62 4.12 -6.89 -2.90
N ILE A 63 3.08 -6.33 -3.53
CA ILE A 63 1.75 -6.91 -3.57
C ILE A 63 1.75 -8.24 -4.34
N ALA A 64 2.44 -8.31 -5.48
CA ALA A 64 2.56 -9.53 -6.27
C ALA A 64 3.18 -10.66 -5.45
N ASN A 65 4.23 -10.36 -4.69
CA ASN A 65 4.92 -11.33 -3.84
C ASN A 65 4.03 -11.85 -2.69
N SER A 66 3.13 -11.01 -2.17
CA SER A 66 2.32 -11.36 -0.99
C SER A 66 0.95 -11.93 -1.34
N PHE A 67 0.38 -11.55 -2.48
CA PHE A 67 -1.02 -11.87 -2.86
C PHE A 67 -1.14 -12.58 -4.20
N GLU A 68 -0.05 -12.87 -4.90
CA GLU A 68 -0.04 -13.51 -6.22
C GLU A 68 -0.87 -12.76 -7.28
N VAL A 69 -0.94 -11.43 -7.17
CA VAL A 69 -1.56 -10.55 -8.16
C VAL A 69 -0.48 -9.92 -9.01
N ALA A 70 -0.45 -10.24 -10.31
CA ALA A 70 0.58 -9.73 -11.20
C ALA A 70 0.59 -8.19 -11.24
N PRO A 71 1.78 -7.53 -11.21
CA PRO A 71 1.88 -6.07 -11.25
C PRO A 71 1.21 -5.44 -12.46
N GLU A 72 1.19 -6.14 -13.59
CA GLU A 72 0.54 -5.71 -14.82
C GLU A 72 -0.98 -5.65 -14.68
N VAL A 73 -1.57 -6.56 -13.89
CA VAL A 73 -3.01 -6.55 -13.58
C VAL A 73 -3.36 -5.32 -12.75
N LEU A 74 -2.52 -5.00 -11.75
CA LEU A 74 -2.68 -3.79 -10.95
C LEU A 74 -2.50 -2.53 -11.80
N ALA A 75 -1.48 -2.50 -12.65
CA ALA A 75 -1.26 -1.40 -13.58
C ALA A 75 -2.47 -1.16 -14.49
N GLN A 76 -3.01 -2.23 -15.09
CA GLN A 76 -4.22 -2.15 -15.92
C GLN A 76 -5.43 -1.69 -15.11
N ALA A 77 -5.59 -2.22 -13.89
CA ALA A 77 -6.71 -1.84 -13.01
C ALA A 77 -6.71 -0.36 -12.65
N PHE A 78 -5.53 0.20 -12.41
CA PHE A 78 -5.36 1.58 -11.97
C PHE A 78 -4.82 2.52 -13.06
N GLY A 79 -4.86 2.13 -14.33
CA GLY A 79 -4.55 3.01 -15.46
C GLY A 79 -3.09 3.43 -15.56
N ILE A 80 -2.15 2.62 -15.07
CA ILE A 80 -0.72 2.88 -15.19
C ILE A 80 -0.24 2.31 -16.51
N THR A 81 0.18 3.18 -17.42
CA THR A 81 0.55 2.83 -18.79
C THR A 81 2.04 2.97 -19.09
N GLU A 82 2.78 3.61 -18.19
CA GLU A 82 4.21 3.90 -18.38
C GLU A 82 5.07 3.33 -17.25
N GLY A 83 6.32 3.01 -17.56
CA GLY A 83 7.30 2.52 -16.59
C GLY A 83 7.20 1.04 -16.27
N ASP A 84 7.97 0.62 -15.25
CA ASP A 84 7.90 -0.74 -14.70
C ASP A 84 6.82 -0.83 -13.63
N PRO A 85 5.72 -1.58 -13.87
CA PRO A 85 4.65 -1.70 -12.89
C PRO A 85 5.11 -2.22 -11.53
N SER A 86 6.13 -3.08 -11.49
CA SER A 86 6.60 -3.68 -10.24
C SER A 86 7.16 -2.66 -9.27
N GLY A 87 7.72 -1.57 -9.77
CA GLY A 87 8.30 -0.48 -8.97
C GLY A 87 7.29 0.57 -8.51
N PHE A 88 6.07 0.57 -9.06
CA PHE A 88 5.06 1.60 -8.77
C PHE A 88 4.54 1.49 -7.32
N ALA A 89 4.66 2.57 -6.54
CA ALA A 89 4.21 2.59 -5.16
C ALA A 89 2.72 2.96 -5.05
N VAL A 90 1.99 2.27 -4.17
CA VAL A 90 0.54 2.43 -4.01
C VAL A 90 0.12 3.86 -3.68
N ASN A 91 0.92 4.60 -2.90
CA ASN A 91 0.63 6.00 -2.57
C ASN A 91 0.77 6.97 -3.75
N GLU A 92 1.44 6.57 -4.84
CA GLU A 92 1.53 7.39 -6.05
C GLU A 92 0.16 7.53 -6.74
N LEU A 93 -0.76 6.57 -6.54
CA LEU A 93 -2.13 6.66 -7.04
C LEU A 93 -2.87 7.90 -6.53
N GLU A 94 -2.67 8.26 -5.27
CA GLU A 94 -3.33 9.44 -4.67
C GLU A 94 -2.93 10.72 -5.39
N ALA A 95 -1.65 10.83 -5.78
CA ALA A 95 -1.16 11.97 -6.55
C ALA A 95 -1.67 11.94 -7.99
N MET A 96 -1.73 10.75 -8.62
CA MET A 96 -2.23 10.59 -9.99
C MET A 96 -3.70 10.97 -10.12
N TYR A 97 -4.52 10.61 -9.14
CA TYR A 97 -5.96 10.84 -9.16
C TYR A 97 -6.40 12.13 -8.47
N LEU A 98 -5.47 12.95 -7.97
CA LEU A 98 -5.76 14.18 -7.23
C LEU A 98 -6.69 15.14 -7.99
N GLU A 99 -6.48 15.30 -9.28
CA GLU A 99 -7.29 16.21 -10.13
C GLU A 99 -8.65 15.62 -10.54
N SER A 100 -8.86 14.33 -10.38
CA SER A 100 -10.13 13.68 -10.72
C SER A 100 -11.27 14.04 -9.76
N GLY A 101 -10.94 14.56 -8.58
CA GLY A 101 -11.89 14.82 -7.50
C GLY A 101 -12.36 13.57 -6.76
N TYR A 102 -11.78 12.41 -7.05
CA TYR A 102 -12.05 11.14 -6.37
C TYR A 102 -10.84 10.65 -5.59
N GLU A 103 -11.08 10.10 -4.40
CA GLU A 103 -10.05 9.50 -3.58
C GLU A 103 -9.77 8.05 -4.04
N ILE A 104 -8.87 7.91 -5.02
CA ILE A 104 -8.40 6.61 -5.50
C ILE A 104 -6.95 6.43 -5.02
N GLY A 105 -6.72 5.42 -4.19
CA GLY A 105 -5.42 5.22 -3.55
C GLY A 105 -5.32 3.88 -2.84
N THR A 106 -4.68 3.88 -1.70
CA THR A 106 -4.39 2.67 -0.92
C THR A 106 -5.65 1.84 -0.59
N ALA A 107 -6.77 2.49 -0.25
CA ALA A 107 -8.03 1.79 0.04
C ALA A 107 -8.59 1.07 -1.19
N SER A 108 -8.51 1.70 -2.36
CA SER A 108 -8.93 1.11 -3.63
C SER A 108 -8.10 -0.12 -4.00
N VAL A 109 -6.78 -0.06 -3.76
CA VAL A 109 -5.88 -1.21 -3.99
C VAL A 109 -6.19 -2.37 -3.05
N ARG A 110 -6.44 -2.09 -1.77
CA ARG A 110 -6.83 -3.10 -0.77
C ARG A 110 -8.09 -3.84 -1.20
N LEU A 111 -9.13 -3.09 -1.57
CA LEU A 111 -10.40 -3.62 -2.03
C LEU A 111 -10.22 -4.46 -3.32
N PHE A 112 -9.45 -3.93 -4.28
CA PHE A 112 -9.16 -4.64 -5.52
C PHE A 112 -8.48 -5.98 -5.25
N VAL A 113 -7.39 -5.98 -4.47
CA VAL A 113 -6.64 -7.19 -4.13
C VAL A 113 -7.52 -8.20 -3.41
N ALA A 114 -8.30 -7.77 -2.40
CA ALA A 114 -9.21 -8.63 -1.67
C ALA A 114 -10.22 -9.32 -2.59
N HIS A 115 -10.88 -8.56 -3.43
CA HIS A 115 -11.90 -9.09 -4.36
C HIS A 115 -11.26 -9.94 -5.46
N TYR A 116 -10.08 -9.56 -5.94
CA TYR A 116 -9.36 -10.31 -6.95
C TYR A 116 -8.89 -11.68 -6.44
N THR A 117 -8.44 -11.76 -5.20
CA THR A 117 -7.96 -13.00 -4.56
C THR A 117 -9.06 -13.80 -3.86
N GLY A 118 -10.22 -13.21 -3.64
CA GLY A 118 -11.31 -13.81 -2.86
C GLY A 118 -11.08 -13.77 -1.35
N LEU A 119 -10.17 -12.93 -0.88
CA LEU A 119 -9.89 -12.75 0.54
C LEU A 119 -10.94 -11.83 1.19
N PRO A 120 -11.23 -12.04 2.49
CA PRO A 120 -12.19 -11.20 3.19
C PRO A 120 -11.69 -9.76 3.33
N PHE A 121 -12.62 -8.81 3.13
CA PHE A 121 -12.36 -7.40 3.33
C PHE A 121 -13.66 -6.73 3.81
N ASP A 122 -13.56 -5.97 4.89
CA ASP A 122 -14.71 -5.28 5.46
C ASP A 122 -14.88 -3.92 4.79
N THR A 123 -16.01 -3.74 4.12
CA THR A 123 -16.42 -2.48 3.48
C THR A 123 -17.51 -1.75 4.26
N THR A 124 -17.86 -2.23 5.47
CA THR A 124 -18.89 -1.62 6.31
C THR A 124 -18.50 -0.17 6.64
N ASP A 125 -19.42 0.74 6.41
CA ASP A 125 -19.24 2.19 6.65
C ASP A 125 -18.08 2.83 5.86
N GLN A 126 -17.59 2.18 4.79
CA GLN A 126 -16.55 2.71 3.92
C GLN A 126 -17.12 3.00 2.51
N GLU A 127 -16.72 4.12 1.93
CA GLU A 127 -17.04 4.51 0.56
C GLU A 127 -15.75 4.50 -0.28
N ILE A 128 -15.31 3.30 -0.67
CA ILE A 128 -14.06 3.12 -1.41
C ILE A 128 -14.34 3.26 -2.89
N ILE A 129 -13.80 4.30 -3.49
CA ILE A 129 -13.96 4.57 -4.91
C ILE A 129 -13.06 3.65 -5.74
N MET A 130 -13.64 3.08 -6.80
CA MET A 130 -12.94 2.20 -7.72
C MET A 130 -12.96 2.79 -9.14
N PRO A 131 -11.83 2.83 -9.85
CA PRO A 131 -11.83 3.16 -11.25
C PRO A 131 -12.53 2.06 -12.06
N LYS A 132 -13.21 2.45 -13.13
CA LYS A 132 -13.97 1.50 -13.97
C LYS A 132 -13.11 0.36 -14.50
N SER A 133 -11.86 0.62 -14.86
CA SER A 133 -10.90 -0.40 -15.31
C SER A 133 -10.70 -1.52 -14.29
N ALA A 134 -10.55 -1.16 -13.00
CA ALA A 134 -10.43 -2.13 -11.92
C ALA A 134 -11.71 -2.95 -11.73
N THR A 135 -12.86 -2.29 -11.75
CA THR A 135 -14.16 -2.95 -11.64
C THR A 135 -14.40 -3.92 -12.78
N ASP A 136 -14.09 -3.53 -14.02
CA ASP A 136 -14.26 -4.39 -15.20
C ASP A 136 -13.40 -5.67 -15.09
N ILE A 137 -12.17 -5.57 -14.59
CA ILE A 137 -11.29 -6.74 -14.35
C ILE A 137 -11.89 -7.65 -13.29
N LEU A 138 -12.41 -7.10 -12.19
CA LEU A 138 -13.02 -7.89 -11.12
C LEU A 138 -14.29 -8.60 -11.60
N LEU A 139 -15.16 -7.92 -12.34
CA LEU A 139 -16.37 -8.51 -12.92
C LEU A 139 -16.04 -9.60 -13.94
N ALA A 140 -15.02 -9.39 -14.78
CA ALA A 140 -14.59 -10.39 -15.76
C ALA A 140 -14.03 -11.66 -15.10
N LYS A 141 -13.47 -11.57 -13.90
CA LYS A 141 -12.99 -12.72 -13.13
C LYS A 141 -14.13 -13.59 -12.60
N GLY A 142 -15.29 -13.03 -12.33
CA GLY A 142 -16.54 -13.74 -12.06
C GLY A 142 -16.61 -14.47 -10.71
N ASN A 143 -15.80 -14.09 -9.72
CA ASN A 143 -15.76 -14.71 -8.39
C ASN A 143 -16.37 -13.83 -7.28
N LEU A 144 -17.12 -12.78 -7.67
CA LEU A 144 -17.72 -11.84 -6.72
C LEU A 144 -19.09 -12.29 -6.24
N SER A 145 -19.41 -11.99 -4.98
CA SER A 145 -20.76 -12.15 -4.46
C SER A 145 -21.70 -11.05 -5.00
N PRO A 146 -23.03 -11.27 -4.97
CA PRO A 146 -23.99 -10.22 -5.36
C PRO A 146 -23.83 -8.93 -4.58
N GLU A 147 -23.49 -8.99 -3.29
CA GLU A 147 -23.26 -7.82 -2.47
C GLU A 147 -22.00 -7.06 -2.90
N GLN A 148 -20.93 -7.77 -3.24
CA GLN A 148 -19.70 -7.16 -3.77
C GLN A 148 -19.94 -6.47 -5.12
N ILE A 149 -20.73 -7.10 -6.00
CA ILE A 149 -21.12 -6.50 -7.29
C ILE A 149 -21.92 -5.20 -7.04
N ALA A 150 -22.93 -5.24 -6.17
CA ALA A 150 -23.74 -4.08 -5.85
C ALA A 150 -22.91 -2.95 -5.23
N TYR A 151 -21.92 -3.29 -4.40
CA TYR A 151 -20.98 -2.32 -3.84
C TYR A 151 -20.14 -1.66 -4.94
N LEU A 152 -19.56 -2.46 -5.84
CA LEU A 152 -18.76 -1.94 -6.95
C LEU A 152 -19.60 -1.07 -7.88
N GLU A 153 -20.82 -1.46 -8.22
CA GLU A 153 -21.73 -0.66 -9.05
C GLU A 153 -22.00 0.73 -8.44
N LYS A 154 -22.10 0.81 -7.12
CA LYS A 154 -22.35 2.06 -6.39
C LYS A 154 -21.13 2.98 -6.37
N TYR A 155 -19.93 2.43 -6.22
CA TYR A 155 -18.71 3.19 -5.96
C TYR A 155 -17.70 3.18 -7.12
N THR A 156 -18.11 2.70 -8.31
CA THR A 156 -17.30 2.76 -9.52
C THR A 156 -17.45 4.12 -10.20
N VAL A 157 -16.32 4.70 -10.57
CA VAL A 157 -16.26 5.95 -11.30
C VAL A 157 -15.53 5.77 -12.64
N ILE A 158 -15.96 6.53 -13.63
CA ILE A 158 -15.24 6.66 -14.90
C ILE A 158 -14.31 7.85 -14.72
N VAL A 159 -13.03 7.57 -14.71
CA VAL A 159 -11.97 8.59 -14.71
C VAL A 159 -11.18 8.44 -15.99
N ASP A 160 -10.88 9.55 -16.64
CA ASP A 160 -9.91 9.55 -17.74
C ASP A 160 -8.57 9.06 -17.17
N THR A 161 -7.84 8.23 -17.95
CA THR A 161 -6.53 7.73 -17.52
C THR A 161 -5.67 8.91 -17.10
N PRO A 162 -5.19 8.95 -15.84
CA PRO A 162 -4.41 10.10 -15.41
C PRO A 162 -3.15 10.22 -16.27
N VAL A 163 -2.89 11.40 -16.76
CA VAL A 163 -1.61 11.72 -17.40
C VAL A 163 -0.59 11.82 -16.27
N PRO A 164 0.53 11.08 -16.31
CA PRO A 164 1.58 11.22 -15.31
C PRO A 164 1.98 12.69 -15.19
N ALA A 165 2.07 13.20 -13.97
CA ALA A 165 2.54 14.56 -13.73
C ALA A 165 3.95 14.68 -14.36
N GLU A 166 4.07 15.53 -15.36
CA GLU A 166 5.32 15.82 -16.06
C GLU A 166 6.37 16.22 -15.00
N GLN A 167 7.39 15.37 -14.81
CA GLN A 167 8.46 15.69 -13.88
C GLN A 167 9.13 16.99 -14.34
N PRO A 168 9.32 17.98 -13.46
CA PRO A 168 10.00 19.20 -13.84
C PRO A 168 11.40 18.84 -14.34
N VAL A 169 11.65 19.08 -15.63
CA VAL A 169 12.97 18.99 -16.23
C VAL A 169 13.88 19.93 -15.47
N ALA A 170 14.87 19.37 -14.76
CA ALA A 170 15.92 20.14 -14.14
C ALA A 170 16.74 20.80 -15.24
N GLU A 171 16.68 22.16 -15.32
CA GLU A 171 17.61 22.98 -16.10
C GLU A 171 18.98 23.07 -15.42
#